data_fd8f9ae1ec581fc656e353829f75ce50
#
_entry.id   fd8f9ae1ec581fc656e353829f75ce50
#
_cell.length_a   1.000
_cell.length_b   1.000
_cell.length_c   1.000
_cell.angle_alpha   90.00
_cell.angle_beta   90.00
_cell.angle_gamma   90.00
#
_symmetry.space_group_name_H-M   'P 1'
#
loop_
_entity.id
_entity.type
_entity.pdbx_description
1 polymer ?
#
loop_
_entity_poly.entity_id
_entity_poly.type
_entity_poly.pdbx_seq_one_letter_code
_entity_poly.pdbx_strand_id
1 'polypeptide(L)'
;MSTKEKAEVSIPENVNIIKRDHIVVVTGRKGTISKDIHKLPAAITVTDRTVTIEPEGKRKSDLAIANTAKSIITNMVKGVEKGYVYKLKIVFAHFPISVRVKGREIHVENFFGERSARISHIMGDTTKVSVMGDDVVVEGPSLEDVSQTAANIESSTKVKGKDQRVFLDGLYIYSRNEGE
;
A
#
# COMPACT_ATOMS: atom_id res chain seq x y z
N MET A 1 0.67 14.39 -37.88
CA MET A 1 1.49 13.49 -37.04
C MET A 1 0.94 13.58 -35.64
N SER A 2 0.18 12.59 -35.19
CA SER A 2 -0.36 12.60 -33.82
C SER A 2 0.78 12.24 -32.87
N THR A 3 1.21 13.21 -32.09
CA THR A 3 2.24 13.02 -31.04
C THR A 3 1.71 11.99 -30.03
N LYS A 4 2.43 10.89 -29.85
CA LYS A 4 2.13 9.96 -28.74
C LYS A 4 2.26 10.79 -27.45
N GLU A 5 1.19 10.91 -26.68
CA GLU A 5 1.25 11.54 -25.36
C GLU A 5 2.15 10.68 -24.47
N LYS A 6 3.34 11.20 -24.17
CA LYS A 6 4.29 10.59 -23.26
C LYS A 6 3.92 11.01 -21.84
N ALA A 7 3.87 10.05 -20.93
CA ALA A 7 3.74 10.35 -19.52
C ALA A 7 5.14 10.43 -18.89
N GLU A 8 5.39 11.46 -18.11
CA GLU A 8 6.69 11.69 -17.46
C GLU A 8 6.54 11.71 -15.93
N VAL A 9 7.54 11.15 -15.26
CA VAL A 9 7.68 11.17 -13.80
C VAL A 9 9.06 11.73 -13.46
N SER A 10 9.12 12.81 -12.70
CA SER A 10 10.38 13.37 -12.20
C SER A 10 10.95 12.50 -11.07
N ILE A 11 12.26 12.29 -11.09
CA ILE A 11 12.99 11.55 -10.05
C ILE A 11 13.63 12.58 -9.10
N PRO A 12 13.28 12.59 -7.79
CA PRO A 12 13.96 13.41 -6.79
C PRO A 12 15.44 13.01 -6.65
N GLU A 13 16.28 13.94 -6.23
CA GLU A 13 17.74 13.72 -6.08
C GLU A 13 18.11 12.57 -5.12
N ASN A 14 17.22 12.27 -4.18
CA ASN A 14 17.44 11.24 -3.15
C ASN A 14 16.88 9.85 -3.54
N VAL A 15 16.38 9.68 -4.76
CA VAL A 15 15.76 8.45 -5.24
C VAL A 15 16.54 7.94 -6.45
N ASN A 16 16.87 6.66 -6.44
CA ASN A 16 17.50 5.97 -7.57
C ASN A 16 16.52 4.97 -8.17
N ILE A 17 16.36 4.99 -9.49
CA ILE A 17 15.47 4.09 -10.22
C ILE A 17 16.29 3.29 -11.21
N ILE A 18 16.20 1.98 -11.14
CA ILE A 18 16.87 1.05 -12.05
C ILE A 18 15.80 0.16 -12.67
N LYS A 19 15.79 0.08 -13.99
CA LYS A 19 14.97 -0.90 -14.73
C LYS A 19 15.86 -2.05 -15.19
N ARG A 20 15.49 -3.27 -14.83
CA ARG A 20 16.09 -4.52 -15.31
C ARG A 20 14.99 -5.36 -15.95
N ASP A 21 15.04 -5.49 -17.28
CA ASP A 21 14.00 -6.16 -18.08
C ASP A 21 12.59 -5.62 -17.75
N HIS A 22 11.78 -6.40 -17.06
CA HIS A 22 10.40 -6.05 -16.65
C HIS A 22 10.27 -5.59 -15.20
N ILE A 23 11.38 -5.56 -14.45
CA ILE A 23 11.36 -5.18 -13.03
C ILE A 23 11.89 -3.75 -12.90
N VAL A 24 11.08 -2.90 -12.29
CA VAL A 24 11.50 -1.56 -11.85
C VAL A 24 11.86 -1.64 -10.37
N VAL A 25 13.07 -1.24 -10.05
CA VAL A 25 13.58 -1.16 -8.67
C VAL A 25 13.77 0.31 -8.33
N VAL A 26 13.14 0.75 -7.26
CA VAL A 26 13.23 2.12 -6.75
C VAL A 26 13.83 2.09 -5.37
N THR A 27 14.92 2.82 -5.16
CA THR A 27 15.64 2.88 -3.89
C THR A 27 15.67 4.32 -3.37
N GLY A 28 15.37 4.50 -2.10
CA GLY A 28 15.38 5.81 -1.43
C GLY A 28 15.64 5.69 0.07
N ARG A 29 15.35 6.75 0.80
CA ARG A 29 15.64 6.85 2.25
C ARG A 29 14.90 5.83 3.10
N LYS A 30 13.66 5.51 2.76
CA LYS A 30 12.79 4.60 3.53
C LYS A 30 12.97 3.12 3.12
N GLY A 31 13.77 2.83 2.08
CA GLY A 31 14.06 1.48 1.64
C GLY A 31 14.08 1.30 0.13
N THR A 32 13.95 0.05 -0.29
CA THR A 32 13.93 -0.36 -1.70
C THR A 32 12.63 -1.09 -2.00
N ILE A 33 11.99 -0.74 -3.11
CA ILE A 33 10.80 -1.42 -3.62
C ILE A 33 11.09 -1.92 -5.02
N SER A 34 10.66 -3.13 -5.33
CA SER A 34 10.69 -3.70 -6.67
C SER A 34 9.27 -4.00 -7.16
N LYS A 35 9.00 -3.71 -8.43
CA LYS A 35 7.71 -4.01 -9.06
C LYS A 35 7.91 -4.62 -10.42
N ASP A 36 7.26 -5.76 -10.65
CA ASP A 36 7.17 -6.36 -11.97
C ASP A 36 6.07 -5.63 -12.78
N ILE A 37 6.48 -5.10 -13.94
CA ILE A 37 5.63 -4.36 -14.87
C ILE A 37 5.37 -5.14 -16.16
N HIS A 38 5.70 -6.42 -16.22
CA HIS A 38 5.55 -7.27 -17.42
C HIS A 38 4.12 -7.23 -18.00
N LYS A 39 3.11 -7.11 -17.15
CA LYS A 39 1.69 -7.06 -17.56
C LYS A 39 1.24 -5.69 -18.08
N LEU A 40 2.10 -4.69 -18.07
CA LEU A 40 1.78 -3.34 -18.53
C LEU A 40 2.41 -3.13 -19.91
N PRO A 41 1.64 -3.15 -21.02
CA PRO A 41 2.14 -2.90 -22.37
C PRO A 41 2.45 -1.41 -22.55
N ALA A 42 3.56 -0.97 -21.95
CA ALA A 42 4.09 0.37 -22.04
C ALA A 42 5.62 0.33 -22.06
N ALA A 43 6.23 1.10 -22.96
CA ALA A 43 7.67 1.26 -22.99
C ALA A 43 8.09 2.25 -21.90
N ILE A 44 8.89 1.79 -20.94
CA ILE A 44 9.41 2.61 -19.85
C ILE A 44 10.90 2.82 -20.05
N THR A 45 11.30 4.08 -20.19
CA THR A 45 12.69 4.51 -20.31
C THR A 45 13.07 5.33 -19.08
N VAL A 46 14.15 4.95 -18.42
CA VAL A 46 14.67 5.65 -17.25
C VAL A 46 15.87 6.48 -17.67
N THR A 47 15.82 7.77 -17.41
CA THR A 47 16.91 8.72 -17.55
C THR A 47 17.32 9.20 -16.15
N ASP A 48 18.45 9.86 -15.98
CA ASP A 48 19.00 10.27 -14.68
C ASP A 48 18.01 11.05 -13.78
N ARG A 49 17.07 11.81 -14.38
CA ARG A 49 16.12 12.66 -13.65
C ARG A 49 14.66 12.46 -14.00
N THR A 50 14.38 11.63 -15.01
CA THR A 50 13.00 11.43 -15.47
C THR A 50 12.76 9.99 -15.89
N VAL A 51 11.57 9.48 -15.61
CA VAL A 51 11.05 8.25 -16.21
C VAL A 51 10.03 8.61 -17.26
N THR A 52 10.30 8.24 -18.49
CA THR A 52 9.40 8.44 -19.63
C THR A 52 8.63 7.15 -19.90
N ILE A 53 7.31 7.25 -19.98
CA ILE A 53 6.41 6.13 -20.22
C ILE A 53 5.67 6.38 -21.52
N GLU A 54 5.88 5.52 -22.50
CA GLU A 54 5.24 5.60 -23.81
C GLU A 54 4.27 4.44 -23.98
N PRO A 55 2.99 4.70 -24.35
CA PRO A 55 2.06 3.63 -24.68
C PRO A 55 2.50 2.92 -25.97
N GLU A 56 2.33 1.61 -26.07
CA GLU A 56 2.64 0.85 -27.29
C GLU A 56 1.71 1.20 -28.43
N GLY A 57 0.44 1.50 -28.15
CA GLY A 57 -0.59 1.83 -29.12
C GLY A 57 -1.07 3.29 -29.04
N LYS A 58 -2.12 3.60 -29.82
CA LYS A 58 -2.74 4.94 -29.90
C LYS A 58 -4.18 4.96 -29.38
N ARG A 59 -4.67 3.85 -28.86
CA ARG A 59 -6.05 3.75 -28.36
C ARG A 59 -6.15 4.39 -26.97
N LYS A 60 -7.36 4.78 -26.57
CA LYS A 60 -7.62 5.30 -25.21
C LYS A 60 -7.23 4.30 -24.11
N SER A 61 -7.38 3.00 -24.38
CA SER A 61 -6.91 1.93 -23.48
C SER A 61 -5.40 1.97 -23.25
N ASP A 62 -4.62 2.24 -24.31
CA ASP A 62 -3.16 2.24 -24.22
C ASP A 62 -2.66 3.47 -23.44
N LEU A 63 -3.33 4.62 -23.61
CA LEU A 63 -3.10 5.80 -22.79
C LEU A 63 -3.45 5.58 -21.33
N ALA A 64 -4.55 4.87 -21.03
CA ALA A 64 -4.94 4.53 -19.67
C ALA A 64 -3.89 3.64 -19.00
N ILE A 65 -3.32 2.67 -19.71
CA ILE A 65 -2.24 1.79 -19.22
C ILE A 65 -0.98 2.60 -18.92
N ALA A 66 -0.58 3.53 -19.81
CA ALA A 66 0.56 4.40 -19.57
C ALA A 66 0.36 5.28 -18.31
N ASN A 67 -0.84 5.82 -18.12
CA ASN A 67 -1.19 6.58 -16.91
C ASN A 67 -1.20 5.71 -15.64
N THR A 68 -1.60 4.46 -15.75
CA THR A 68 -1.52 3.50 -14.65
C THR A 68 -0.05 3.23 -14.27
N ALA A 69 0.81 2.99 -15.26
CA ALA A 69 2.24 2.81 -15.04
C ALA A 69 2.88 4.07 -14.41
N LYS A 70 2.48 5.27 -14.86
CA LYS A 70 2.89 6.54 -14.24
C LYS A 70 2.50 6.60 -12.78
N SER A 71 1.26 6.28 -12.45
CA SER A 71 0.77 6.31 -11.07
C SER A 71 1.52 5.32 -10.18
N ILE A 72 1.79 4.11 -10.67
CA ILE A 72 2.55 3.09 -9.95
C ILE A 72 3.97 3.61 -9.64
N ILE A 73 4.68 4.10 -10.66
CA ILE A 73 6.05 4.62 -10.48
C ILE A 73 6.06 5.84 -9.55
N THR A 74 5.10 6.75 -9.70
CA THR A 74 4.97 7.91 -8.81
C THR A 74 4.77 7.49 -7.36
N ASN A 75 3.90 6.50 -7.12
CA ASN A 75 3.67 5.97 -5.78
C ASN A 75 4.93 5.27 -5.22
N MET A 76 5.68 4.55 -6.06
CA MET A 76 6.96 3.96 -5.63
C MET A 76 7.97 5.02 -5.22
N VAL A 77 8.12 6.08 -6.02
CA VAL A 77 9.03 7.21 -5.73
C VAL A 77 8.66 7.87 -4.40
N LYS A 78 7.40 8.25 -4.22
CA LYS A 78 6.91 8.83 -2.97
C LYS A 78 7.11 7.90 -1.77
N GLY A 79 6.85 6.61 -1.98
CA GLY A 79 6.97 5.61 -0.94
C GLY A 79 8.39 5.40 -0.43
N VAL A 80 9.40 5.41 -1.30
CA VAL A 80 10.80 5.30 -0.87
C VAL A 80 11.36 6.60 -0.32
N GLU A 81 10.75 7.73 -0.64
CA GLU A 81 11.13 9.05 -0.14
C GLU A 81 10.54 9.31 1.25
N LYS A 82 9.21 9.24 1.37
CA LYS A 82 8.43 9.60 2.57
C LYS A 82 7.87 8.40 3.32
N GLY A 83 7.53 7.33 2.60
CA GLY A 83 6.78 6.21 3.13
C GLY A 83 5.28 6.44 3.10
N TYR A 84 4.53 5.44 3.56
CA TYR A 84 3.08 5.49 3.74
C TYR A 84 2.73 5.07 5.16
N VAL A 85 1.76 5.75 5.75
CA VAL A 85 1.29 5.50 7.12
C VAL A 85 -0.24 5.41 7.12
N TYR A 86 -0.76 4.23 7.45
CA TYR A 86 -2.18 4.01 7.63
C TYR A 86 -2.46 3.78 9.11
N LYS A 87 -3.51 4.42 9.62
CA LYS A 87 -3.93 4.28 11.02
C LYS A 87 -5.33 3.69 11.10
N LEU A 88 -5.45 2.68 11.94
CA LEU A 88 -6.73 2.04 12.25
C LEU A 88 -7.07 2.29 13.71
N LYS A 89 -8.34 2.54 13.99
CA LYS A 89 -8.89 2.69 15.34
C LYS A 89 -9.52 1.38 15.80
N ILE A 90 -9.21 0.97 17.01
CA ILE A 90 -9.87 -0.14 17.68
C ILE A 90 -11.17 0.40 18.30
N VAL A 91 -12.30 -0.13 17.86
CA VAL A 91 -13.64 0.25 18.37
C VAL A 91 -14.28 -0.98 18.98
N PHE A 92 -14.78 -0.84 20.22
CA PHE A 92 -15.52 -1.89 20.90
C PHE A 92 -16.57 -1.28 21.86
N ALA A 93 -17.67 -1.97 22.06
CA ALA A 93 -18.74 -1.51 22.97
C ALA A 93 -18.75 -2.30 24.30
N HIS A 94 -18.64 -3.63 24.25
CA HIS A 94 -18.81 -4.48 25.43
C HIS A 94 -17.57 -5.30 25.77
N PHE A 95 -16.86 -5.78 24.76
CA PHE A 95 -15.69 -6.64 24.93
C PHE A 95 -14.43 -5.89 24.51
N PRO A 96 -13.49 -5.63 25.43
CA PRO A 96 -12.25 -4.92 25.08
C PRO A 96 -11.44 -5.76 24.11
N ILE A 97 -11.24 -5.24 22.90
CA ILE A 97 -10.44 -5.86 21.85
C ILE A 97 -8.97 -5.60 22.15
N SER A 98 -8.14 -6.62 22.11
CA SER A 98 -6.69 -6.48 22.19
C SER A 98 -6.04 -6.92 20.87
N VAL A 99 -5.03 -6.17 20.44
CA VAL A 99 -4.28 -6.45 19.21
C VAL A 99 -2.83 -6.73 19.56
N ARG A 100 -2.30 -7.85 19.07
CA ARG A 100 -0.90 -8.25 19.27
C ARG A 100 -0.26 -8.59 17.96
N VAL A 101 0.94 -8.08 17.74
CA VAL A 101 1.75 -8.41 16.56
C VAL A 101 2.72 -9.53 16.94
N LYS A 102 2.68 -10.65 16.21
CA LYS A 102 3.56 -11.80 16.38
C LYS A 102 4.27 -12.13 15.08
N GLY A 103 5.46 -11.60 14.90
CA GLY A 103 6.19 -11.76 13.64
C GLY A 103 5.45 -11.11 12.48
N ARG A 104 4.95 -11.92 11.55
CA ARG A 104 4.17 -11.44 10.38
C ARG A 104 2.67 -11.62 10.53
N GLU A 105 2.22 -11.97 11.72
CA GLU A 105 0.80 -12.14 12.03
C GLU A 105 0.33 -11.08 13.02
N ILE A 106 -0.90 -10.64 12.82
CA ILE A 106 -1.60 -9.73 13.71
C ILE A 106 -2.76 -10.51 14.28
N HIS A 107 -2.73 -10.68 15.61
CA HIS A 107 -3.73 -11.40 16.38
C HIS A 107 -4.69 -10.40 17.03
N VAL A 108 -5.95 -10.46 16.65
CA VAL A 108 -7.03 -9.69 17.27
C VAL A 108 -7.78 -10.61 18.23
N GLU A 109 -7.61 -10.36 19.52
CA GLU A 109 -8.13 -11.19 20.61
C GLU A 109 -9.40 -10.56 21.19
N ASN A 110 -10.30 -11.41 21.72
CA ASN A 110 -11.54 -11.04 22.41
C ASN A 110 -12.54 -10.25 21.56
N PHE A 111 -12.51 -10.39 20.23
CA PHE A 111 -13.51 -9.81 19.36
C PHE A 111 -14.88 -10.47 19.60
N PHE A 112 -15.87 -9.70 20.04
CA PHE A 112 -17.17 -10.21 20.50
C PHE A 112 -17.09 -11.33 21.57
N GLY A 113 -16.04 -11.38 22.38
CA GLY A 113 -15.85 -12.43 23.39
C GLY A 113 -15.43 -13.78 22.78
N GLU A 114 -14.97 -13.81 21.54
CA GLU A 114 -14.46 -15.03 20.90
C GLU A 114 -13.24 -15.56 21.65
N ARG A 115 -13.18 -16.88 21.89
CA ARG A 115 -12.05 -17.54 22.57
C ARG A 115 -10.82 -17.63 21.67
N SER A 116 -11.00 -17.74 20.36
CA SER A 116 -9.93 -17.81 19.37
C SER A 116 -9.61 -16.42 18.81
N ALA A 117 -8.33 -16.09 18.68
CA ALA A 117 -7.92 -14.86 18.05
C ALA A 117 -8.22 -14.90 16.55
N ARG A 118 -8.63 -13.77 15.98
CA ARG A 118 -8.70 -13.57 14.54
C ARG A 118 -7.34 -13.17 14.04
N ILE A 119 -6.85 -13.86 13.01
CA ILE A 119 -5.49 -13.69 12.50
C ILE A 119 -5.54 -12.95 11.17
N SER A 120 -4.67 -11.96 11.03
CA SER A 120 -4.40 -11.22 9.80
C SER A 120 -2.91 -11.26 9.49
N HIS A 121 -2.54 -11.20 8.21
CA HIS A 121 -1.14 -11.28 7.79
C HIS A 121 -0.63 -9.92 7.30
N ILE A 122 0.62 -9.62 7.65
CA ILE A 122 1.35 -8.46 7.18
C ILE A 122 1.87 -8.75 5.77
N MET A 123 1.55 -7.89 4.81
CA MET A 123 2.02 -7.97 3.44
C MET A 123 3.34 -7.20 3.27
N GLY A 124 4.20 -7.70 2.37
CA GLY A 124 5.51 -7.09 2.07
C GLY A 124 6.52 -7.19 3.23
N ASP A 125 7.80 -7.31 2.90
CA ASP A 125 8.86 -7.54 3.92
C ASP A 125 9.24 -6.26 4.68
N THR A 126 8.97 -5.11 4.09
CA THR A 126 9.32 -3.79 4.62
C THR A 126 8.18 -3.13 5.41
N THR A 127 7.00 -3.75 5.45
CA THR A 127 5.84 -3.24 6.17
C THR A 127 5.96 -3.53 7.67
N LYS A 128 5.78 -2.49 8.49
CA LYS A 128 5.79 -2.57 9.95
C LYS A 128 4.41 -2.27 10.50
N VAL A 129 4.06 -2.95 11.56
CA VAL A 129 2.81 -2.71 12.29
C VAL A 129 3.14 -2.47 13.75
N SER A 130 2.62 -1.39 14.32
CA SER A 130 2.74 -1.05 15.73
C SER A 130 1.37 -0.78 16.33
N VAL A 131 1.22 -1.07 17.62
CA VAL A 131 -0.03 -0.85 18.37
C VAL A 131 0.26 0.20 19.44
N MET A 132 -0.49 1.30 19.42
CA MET A 132 -0.32 2.43 20.34
C MET A 132 -1.67 2.73 21.02
N GLY A 133 -1.92 2.12 22.18
CA GLY A 133 -3.23 2.24 22.84
C GLY A 133 -4.34 1.67 21.98
N ASP A 134 -5.28 2.53 21.58
CA ASP A 134 -6.41 2.15 20.71
C ASP A 134 -6.12 2.34 19.21
N ASP A 135 -4.92 2.71 18.84
CA ASP A 135 -4.51 2.89 17.46
C ASP A 135 -3.58 1.78 16.99
N VAL A 136 -3.84 1.26 15.80
CA VAL A 136 -2.95 0.37 15.07
C VAL A 136 -2.37 1.14 13.90
N VAL A 137 -1.05 1.28 13.86
CA VAL A 137 -0.32 2.01 12.84
C VAL A 137 0.39 1.03 11.93
N VAL A 138 0.12 1.13 10.63
CA VAL A 138 0.76 0.34 9.56
C VAL A 138 1.60 1.28 8.72
N GLU A 139 2.91 1.03 8.65
CA GLU A 139 3.84 1.88 7.95
C GLU A 139 4.78 1.08 7.04
N GLY A 140 5.19 1.69 5.95
CA GLY A 140 6.15 1.09 5.02
C GLY A 140 6.35 1.91 3.75
N PRO A 141 7.32 1.54 2.93
CA PRO A 141 7.58 2.24 1.67
C PRO A 141 6.61 1.84 0.56
N SER A 142 6.03 0.64 0.58
CA SER A 142 5.12 0.16 -0.45
C SER A 142 3.67 0.51 -0.13
N LEU A 143 3.04 1.36 -0.96
CA LEU A 143 1.62 1.70 -0.83
C LEU A 143 0.73 0.44 -0.88
N GLU A 144 1.03 -0.50 -1.78
CA GLU A 144 0.25 -1.72 -1.95
C GLU A 144 0.29 -2.58 -0.69
N ASP A 145 1.49 -2.81 -0.13
CA ASP A 145 1.66 -3.67 1.04
C ASP A 145 1.06 -3.04 2.29
N VAL A 146 1.26 -1.74 2.49
CA VAL A 146 0.69 -0.99 3.63
C VAL A 146 -0.83 -0.98 3.55
N SER A 147 -1.40 -0.64 2.40
CA SER A 147 -2.86 -0.58 2.22
C SER A 147 -3.50 -1.96 2.31
N GLN A 148 -2.87 -3.00 1.73
CA GLN A 148 -3.36 -4.37 1.79
C GLN A 148 -3.30 -4.92 3.23
N THR A 149 -2.22 -4.63 3.97
CA THR A 149 -2.10 -5.00 5.37
C THR A 149 -3.20 -4.36 6.20
N ALA A 150 -3.42 -3.06 6.03
CA ALA A 150 -4.50 -2.35 6.74
C ALA A 150 -5.88 -2.92 6.39
N ALA A 151 -6.13 -3.20 5.10
CA ALA A 151 -7.38 -3.82 4.65
C ALA A 151 -7.57 -5.25 5.19
N ASN A 152 -6.50 -6.03 5.30
CA ASN A 152 -6.53 -7.37 5.89
C ASN A 152 -6.93 -7.31 7.38
N ILE A 153 -6.38 -6.34 8.13
CA ILE A 153 -6.73 -6.13 9.54
C ILE A 153 -8.21 -5.77 9.67
N GLU A 154 -8.67 -4.76 8.92
CA GLU A 154 -10.08 -4.33 8.91
C GLU A 154 -11.02 -5.47 8.52
N SER A 155 -10.69 -6.23 7.48
CA SER A 155 -11.48 -7.35 6.99
C SER A 155 -11.56 -8.51 7.99
N SER A 156 -10.50 -8.74 8.77
CA SER A 156 -10.47 -9.79 9.80
C SER A 156 -11.48 -9.54 10.91
N THR A 157 -11.79 -8.27 11.19
CA THR A 157 -12.75 -7.85 12.23
C THR A 157 -14.11 -7.44 11.67
N LYS A 158 -14.40 -7.76 10.40
CA LYS A 158 -15.70 -7.45 9.82
C LYS A 158 -16.82 -8.22 10.53
N VAL A 159 -17.83 -7.47 10.97
CA VAL A 159 -19.04 -8.04 11.59
C VAL A 159 -19.85 -8.80 10.55
N LYS A 160 -20.17 -10.07 10.83
CA LYS A 160 -20.96 -10.94 9.97
C LYS A 160 -22.20 -11.40 10.70
N GLY A 161 -23.36 -11.42 10.02
CA GLY A 161 -24.62 -11.96 10.57
C GLY A 161 -25.27 -11.11 11.68
N LYS A 162 -24.82 -9.87 11.86
CA LYS A 162 -25.36 -8.90 12.83
C LYS A 162 -25.62 -7.56 12.13
N ASP A 163 -26.53 -6.75 12.70
CA ASP A 163 -26.79 -5.39 12.20
C ASP A 163 -25.61 -4.46 12.52
N GLN A 164 -24.91 -4.04 11.48
CA GLN A 164 -23.72 -3.19 11.58
C GLN A 164 -24.02 -1.77 12.11
N ARG A 165 -25.29 -1.35 12.17
CA ARG A 165 -25.68 -0.07 12.77
C ARG A 165 -25.70 -0.12 14.29
N VAL A 166 -25.80 -1.33 14.85
CA VAL A 166 -25.84 -1.58 16.29
C VAL A 166 -24.49 -2.12 16.78
N PHE A 167 -23.91 -3.05 16.04
CA PHE A 167 -22.65 -3.72 16.38
C PHE A 167 -21.49 -3.04 15.63
N LEU A 168 -20.90 -2.02 16.26
CA LEU A 168 -19.85 -1.19 15.69
C LEU A 168 -18.43 -1.67 16.04
N ASP A 169 -18.31 -2.82 16.71
CA ASP A 169 -17.02 -3.36 17.12
C ASP A 169 -16.17 -3.75 15.91
N GLY A 170 -14.88 -3.44 15.96
CA GLY A 170 -13.93 -3.74 14.89
C GLY A 170 -12.72 -2.82 14.86
N LEU A 171 -11.86 -3.05 13.87
CA LEU A 171 -10.77 -2.15 13.54
C LEU A 171 -11.10 -1.43 12.24
N TYR A 172 -11.03 -0.10 12.24
CA TYR A 172 -11.44 0.73 11.11
C TYR A 172 -10.32 1.66 10.68
N ILE A 173 -10.04 1.70 9.38
CA ILE A 173 -9.06 2.64 8.81
C ILE A 173 -9.66 4.05 8.85
N TYR A 174 -9.04 4.96 9.58
CA TYR A 174 -9.48 6.35 9.69
C TYR A 174 -8.50 7.37 9.10
N SER A 175 -7.24 6.98 8.90
CA SER A 175 -6.21 7.86 8.34
C SER A 175 -5.36 7.12 7.31
N ARG A 176 -5.09 7.80 6.19
CA ARG A 176 -4.27 7.32 5.07
C ARG A 176 -3.39 8.46 4.63
N ASN A 177 -2.14 8.46 5.08
CA ASN A 177 -1.21 9.56 4.84
C ASN A 177 0.06 9.09 4.16
N GLU A 178 0.70 10.01 3.44
CA GLU A 178 2.12 9.89 3.12
C GLU A 178 2.88 10.10 4.44
N GLY A 179 4.00 9.41 4.65
CA GLY A 179 4.89 9.62 5.79
C GLY A 179 5.60 10.99 5.70
N GLU A 180 6.24 11.39 6.76
CA GLU A 180 7.05 12.60 6.85
C GLU A 180 8.48 12.36 6.38
#